data_91fb78acd0efd3ee81164c90d1b29bcd
#
_entry.id   91fb78acd0efd3ee81164c90d1b29bcd
#
_cell.length_a   1.000
_cell.length_b   1.000
_cell.length_c   1.000
_cell.angle_alpha   90.00
_cell.angle_beta   90.00
_cell.angle_gamma   90.00
#
_symmetry.space_group_name_H-M   'P 1'
#
loop_
_entity.id
_entity.type
_entity.pdbx_description
1 polymer ?
#
loop_
_entity_poly.entity_id
_entity_poly.type
_entity_poly.pdbx_seq_one_letter_code
_entity_poly.pdbx_strand_id
1 'polypeptide(L)'
;MQETRQIRSSVRASTLAVEIRASAIQGLGAFATESIAAGVRLIEYSGERLTPAEADARYPDVEGERHHTFLFAIDDDVVIDAANGGNAARFINHSCDPNCDAVVEDGRIWIETIREVAAGDEMAYDYAYVLEERHTAAARRRYPCSCGASTCRGTILARKRR
;
A
#
# COMPACT_ATOMS: atom_id res chain seq x y z
N MET A 1 -35.48 -1.34 -5.49
CA MET A 1 -34.73 -0.07 -5.55
C MET A 1 -33.96 0.04 -4.25
N GLN A 2 -32.63 -0.15 -4.29
CA GLN A 2 -31.75 0.06 -3.13
C GLN A 2 -31.11 1.42 -3.30
N GLU A 3 -31.35 2.32 -2.35
CA GLU A 3 -30.75 3.64 -2.31
C GLU A 3 -29.27 3.55 -1.98
N THR A 4 -28.44 3.97 -2.91
CA THR A 4 -26.99 4.16 -2.68
C THR A 4 -26.82 5.38 -1.79
N ARG A 5 -26.47 5.15 -0.54
CA ARG A 5 -26.16 6.19 0.45
C ARG A 5 -24.85 6.87 0.06
N GLN A 6 -24.93 8.02 -0.61
CA GLN A 6 -23.80 8.91 -0.84
C GLN A 6 -23.33 9.48 0.52
N ILE A 7 -22.25 8.93 1.05
CA ILE A 7 -21.54 9.56 2.17
C ILE A 7 -20.64 10.63 1.56
N ARG A 8 -21.11 11.86 1.53
CA ARG A 8 -20.27 13.03 1.29
C ARG A 8 -19.47 13.29 2.57
N SER A 9 -18.30 12.68 2.69
CA SER A 9 -17.29 13.10 3.67
C SER A 9 -16.54 14.28 3.06
N SER A 10 -16.61 15.45 3.71
CA SER A 10 -15.83 16.61 3.34
C SER A 10 -14.37 16.35 3.72
N VAL A 11 -13.58 15.87 2.75
CA VAL A 11 -12.15 15.63 2.92
C VAL A 11 -11.46 16.99 2.99
N ARG A 12 -10.99 17.38 4.16
CA ARG A 12 -10.02 18.47 4.28
C ARG A 12 -8.71 17.97 3.65
N ALA A 13 -8.23 18.64 2.60
CA ALA A 13 -6.86 18.49 2.13
C ALA A 13 -5.92 18.97 3.25
N SER A 14 -5.46 18.05 4.05
CA SER A 14 -4.48 18.29 5.10
C SER A 14 -3.11 18.36 4.43
N THR A 15 -2.30 19.39 4.75
CA THR A 15 -0.87 19.35 4.49
C THR A 15 -0.35 18.10 5.18
N LEU A 16 0.25 17.20 4.40
CA LEU A 16 0.62 15.86 4.88
C LEU A 16 1.60 15.97 6.07
N ALA A 17 1.12 15.68 7.27
CA ALA A 17 1.92 15.66 8.50
C ALA A 17 2.73 14.37 8.60
N VAL A 18 3.71 14.20 7.69
CA VAL A 18 4.48 12.96 7.52
C VAL A 18 5.95 13.24 7.37
N GLU A 19 6.76 12.46 8.08
CA GLU A 19 8.21 12.40 7.96
C GLU A 19 8.63 11.08 7.31
N ILE A 20 9.56 11.15 6.35
CA ILE A 20 10.16 9.96 5.74
C ILE A 20 11.50 9.70 6.42
N ARG A 21 11.64 8.55 7.05
CA ARG A 21 12.86 8.14 7.76
C ARG A 21 13.05 6.63 7.74
N ALA A 22 14.19 6.14 8.24
CA ALA A 22 14.47 4.71 8.33
C ALA A 22 13.37 3.95 9.08
N SER A 23 12.93 2.83 8.51
CA SER A 23 11.88 1.96 9.04
C SER A 23 12.45 0.64 9.53
N ALA A 24 11.88 0.12 10.63
CA ALA A 24 12.15 -1.23 11.10
C ALA A 24 11.46 -2.30 10.24
N ILE A 25 10.43 -1.92 9.45
CA ILE A 25 9.73 -2.84 8.55
C ILE A 25 10.58 -3.10 7.32
N GLN A 26 10.92 -2.03 6.58
CA GLN A 26 11.79 -2.10 5.40
C GLN A 26 12.26 -0.71 4.97
N GLY A 27 13.55 -0.55 4.70
CA GLY A 27 14.15 0.63 4.08
C GLY A 27 13.71 1.94 4.72
N LEU A 28 12.99 2.77 3.98
CA LEU A 28 12.34 3.98 4.46
C LEU A 28 10.87 3.73 4.75
N GLY A 29 10.32 4.46 5.71
CA GLY A 29 8.91 4.47 6.08
C GLY A 29 8.37 5.87 6.22
N ALA A 30 7.04 6.00 6.22
CA ALA A 30 6.32 7.23 6.40
C ALA A 30 5.75 7.27 7.83
N PHE A 31 6.16 8.26 8.62
CA PHE A 31 5.80 8.40 10.03
C PHE A 31 4.96 9.65 10.26
N ALA A 32 3.90 9.53 11.05
CA ALA A 32 3.08 10.68 11.40
C ALA A 32 3.87 11.66 12.28
N THR A 33 3.83 12.95 11.94
CA THR A 33 4.46 14.01 12.75
C THR A 33 3.53 14.58 13.83
N GLU A 34 2.23 14.31 13.69
CA GLU A 34 1.18 14.65 14.65
C GLU A 34 0.12 13.55 14.69
N SER A 35 -0.76 13.56 15.67
CA SER A 35 -1.86 12.59 15.74
C SER A 35 -2.84 12.83 14.59
N ILE A 36 -3.22 11.75 13.90
CA ILE A 36 -4.15 11.75 12.77
C ILE A 36 -5.36 10.88 13.14
N ALA A 37 -6.55 11.45 13.06
CA ALA A 37 -7.79 10.72 13.36
C ALA A 37 -8.06 9.61 12.31
N ALA A 38 -8.91 8.63 12.66
CA ALA A 38 -9.43 7.66 11.71
C ALA A 38 -10.28 8.33 10.62
N GLY A 39 -10.28 7.75 9.41
CA GLY A 39 -11.11 8.21 8.29
C GLY A 39 -10.56 9.44 7.56
N VAL A 40 -9.29 9.76 7.73
CA VAL A 40 -8.64 10.89 7.05
C VAL A 40 -7.97 10.41 5.77
N ARG A 41 -8.31 11.02 4.63
CA ARG A 41 -7.61 10.83 3.37
C ARG A 41 -6.28 11.58 3.41
N LEU A 42 -5.17 10.86 3.34
CA LEU A 42 -3.82 11.39 3.54
C LEU A 42 -3.20 11.88 2.25
N ILE A 43 -3.06 11.01 1.28
CA ILE A 43 -2.27 11.23 0.08
C ILE A 43 -2.74 10.31 -1.04
N GLU A 44 -2.61 10.76 -2.30
CA GLU A 44 -2.73 9.89 -3.46
C GLU A 44 -1.45 9.08 -3.64
N TYR A 45 -1.58 7.78 -3.92
CA TYR A 45 -0.48 6.97 -4.41
C TYR A 45 -0.27 7.26 -5.90
N SER A 46 0.60 8.21 -6.20
CA SER A 46 0.85 8.70 -7.56
C SER A 46 2.09 8.05 -8.18
N GLY A 47 2.13 8.06 -9.50
CA GLY A 47 3.25 7.56 -10.29
C GLY A 47 2.90 7.50 -11.77
N GLU A 48 3.81 6.93 -12.55
CA GLU A 48 3.60 6.66 -13.98
C GLU A 48 2.53 5.57 -14.13
N ARG A 49 1.62 5.75 -15.08
CA ARG A 49 0.58 4.76 -15.40
C ARG A 49 1.09 3.84 -16.50
N LEU A 50 1.08 2.55 -16.23
CA LEU A 50 1.53 1.48 -17.12
C LEU A 50 0.41 0.48 -17.33
N THR A 51 0.48 -0.24 -18.45
CA THR A 51 -0.24 -1.51 -18.57
C THR A 51 0.49 -2.60 -17.78
N PRO A 52 -0.17 -3.70 -17.37
CA PRO A 52 0.50 -4.85 -16.75
C PRO A 52 1.68 -5.37 -17.57
N ALA A 53 1.54 -5.47 -18.90
CA ALA A 53 2.60 -5.93 -19.79
C ALA A 53 3.84 -5.00 -19.78
N GLU A 54 3.65 -3.69 -19.70
CA GLU A 54 4.75 -2.73 -19.57
C GLU A 54 5.42 -2.84 -18.21
N ALA A 55 4.65 -3.06 -17.14
CA ALA A 55 5.19 -3.27 -15.79
C ALA A 55 6.02 -4.56 -15.73
N ASP A 56 5.54 -5.67 -16.28
CA ASP A 56 6.25 -6.94 -16.35
C ASP A 56 7.54 -6.85 -17.19
N ALA A 57 7.48 -6.12 -18.30
CA ALA A 57 8.66 -5.88 -19.14
C ALA A 57 9.72 -5.02 -18.44
N ARG A 58 9.30 -4.06 -17.61
CA ARG A 58 10.18 -3.18 -16.83
C ARG A 58 10.80 -3.88 -15.63
N TYR A 59 10.02 -4.74 -14.96
CA TYR A 59 10.38 -5.45 -13.73
C TYR A 59 10.18 -6.97 -13.91
N PRO A 60 10.96 -7.63 -14.76
CA PRO A 60 10.82 -9.07 -14.98
C PRO A 60 11.09 -9.83 -13.68
N ASP A 61 10.32 -10.90 -13.45
CA ASP A 61 10.56 -11.83 -12.36
C ASP A 61 11.92 -12.53 -12.55
N VAL A 62 12.87 -12.25 -11.67
CA VAL A 62 14.16 -12.94 -11.62
C VAL A 62 14.12 -13.95 -10.48
N GLU A 63 14.30 -15.22 -10.82
CA GLU A 63 14.29 -16.32 -9.84
C GLU A 63 15.37 -16.10 -8.77
N GLY A 64 14.94 -16.04 -7.49
CA GLY A 64 15.82 -15.84 -6.33
C GLY A 64 16.05 -14.39 -5.91
N GLU A 65 15.55 -13.39 -6.63
CA GLU A 65 15.59 -12.00 -6.20
C GLU A 65 14.35 -11.60 -5.39
N ARG A 66 14.53 -10.71 -4.40
CA ARG A 66 13.41 -10.12 -3.68
C ARG A 66 12.79 -9.03 -4.54
N HIS A 67 11.55 -9.21 -4.91
CA HIS A 67 10.80 -8.12 -5.53
C HIS A 67 10.59 -6.97 -4.56
N HIS A 68 11.24 -5.85 -4.83
CA HIS A 68 10.95 -4.57 -4.22
C HIS A 68 10.59 -3.58 -5.31
N THR A 69 9.31 -3.48 -5.60
CA THR A 69 8.78 -2.54 -6.59
C THR A 69 7.81 -1.57 -5.92
N PHE A 70 7.64 -0.41 -6.53
CA PHE A 70 6.63 0.56 -6.14
C PHE A 70 5.40 0.46 -7.06
N LEU A 71 5.04 -0.77 -7.45
CA LEU A 71 3.91 -1.04 -8.34
C LEU A 71 2.63 -1.22 -7.54
N PHE A 72 1.56 -0.57 -8.00
CA PHE A 72 0.22 -0.72 -7.44
C PHE A 72 -0.80 -0.88 -8.57
N ALA A 73 -1.49 -2.02 -8.65
CA ALA A 73 -2.53 -2.25 -9.65
C ALA A 73 -3.83 -1.52 -9.24
N ILE A 74 -4.36 -0.70 -10.14
CA ILE A 74 -5.68 -0.06 -9.98
C ILE A 74 -6.77 -1.04 -10.35
N ASP A 75 -6.60 -1.70 -11.49
CA ASP A 75 -7.49 -2.68 -12.09
C ASP A 75 -6.69 -3.64 -12.99
N ASP A 76 -7.38 -4.40 -13.82
CA ASP A 76 -6.76 -5.38 -14.73
C ASP A 76 -5.97 -4.71 -15.88
N ASP A 77 -6.16 -3.42 -16.13
CA ASP A 77 -5.59 -2.70 -17.27
C ASP A 77 -4.53 -1.69 -16.87
N VAL A 78 -4.53 -1.23 -15.61
CA VAL A 78 -3.68 -0.10 -15.17
C VAL A 78 -2.91 -0.41 -13.88
N VAL A 79 -1.60 -0.21 -13.95
CA VAL A 79 -0.67 -0.28 -12.83
C VAL A 79 0.00 1.10 -12.64
N ILE A 80 0.12 1.55 -11.41
CA ILE A 80 0.90 2.74 -11.05
C ILE A 80 2.32 2.29 -10.71
N ASP A 81 3.31 2.91 -11.34
CA ASP A 81 4.74 2.78 -10.99
C ASP A 81 5.21 4.04 -10.27
N ALA A 82 5.25 4.00 -8.95
CA ALA A 82 5.67 5.14 -8.14
C ALA A 82 7.20 5.33 -8.08
N ALA A 83 7.98 4.46 -8.71
CA ALA A 83 9.41 4.71 -8.93
C ALA A 83 9.63 5.89 -9.89
N ASN A 84 8.67 6.13 -10.80
CA ASN A 84 8.69 7.22 -11.76
C ASN A 84 7.53 8.19 -11.48
N GLY A 85 7.87 9.45 -11.17
CA GLY A 85 6.87 10.48 -10.86
C GLY A 85 6.04 10.23 -9.60
N GLY A 86 6.48 9.31 -8.74
CA GLY A 86 5.83 9.02 -7.47
C GLY A 86 6.07 10.09 -6.41
N ASN A 87 5.29 10.00 -5.34
CA ASN A 87 5.37 10.89 -4.19
C ASN A 87 5.72 10.12 -2.90
N ALA A 88 5.55 10.75 -1.74
CA ALA A 88 5.86 10.15 -0.43
C ALA A 88 5.03 8.89 -0.11
N ALA A 89 3.88 8.68 -0.77
CA ALA A 89 3.03 7.50 -0.55
C ALA A 89 3.77 6.17 -0.82
N ARG A 90 4.75 6.18 -1.73
CA ARG A 90 5.57 4.99 -2.04
C ARG A 90 6.36 4.45 -0.84
N PHE A 91 6.57 5.26 0.18
CA PHE A 91 7.27 4.87 1.41
C PHE A 91 6.36 4.38 2.52
N ILE A 92 5.04 4.32 2.30
CA ILE A 92 4.11 3.71 3.25
C ILE A 92 4.24 2.20 3.11
N ASN A 93 4.78 1.57 4.16
CA ASN A 93 5.12 0.15 4.16
C ASN A 93 3.90 -0.76 4.34
N HIS A 94 4.12 -2.06 4.17
CA HIS A 94 3.11 -3.07 4.44
C HIS A 94 3.02 -3.41 5.93
N SER A 95 1.79 -3.58 6.44
CA SER A 95 1.54 -4.25 7.71
C SER A 95 0.40 -5.25 7.61
N CYS A 96 0.52 -6.35 8.35
CA CYS A 96 -0.56 -7.33 8.55
C CYS A 96 -1.60 -6.88 9.58
N ASP A 97 -1.28 -5.81 10.34
CA ASP A 97 -2.17 -5.08 11.26
C ASP A 97 -2.08 -3.57 10.94
N PRO A 98 -2.68 -3.15 9.82
CA PRO A 98 -2.50 -1.81 9.28
C PRO A 98 -3.26 -0.74 10.06
N ASN A 99 -2.77 0.51 9.98
CA ASN A 99 -3.48 1.71 10.45
C ASN A 99 -4.02 2.56 9.29
N CYS A 100 -3.67 2.20 8.06
CA CYS A 100 -4.19 2.81 6.83
C CYS A 100 -4.79 1.75 5.90
N ASP A 101 -5.53 2.21 4.91
CA ASP A 101 -6.01 1.41 3.79
C ASP A 101 -5.77 2.15 2.48
N ALA A 102 -5.71 1.41 1.38
CA ALA A 102 -5.59 1.96 0.04
C ALA A 102 -6.93 1.80 -0.69
N VAL A 103 -7.54 2.92 -1.04
CA VAL A 103 -8.87 3.00 -1.66
C VAL A 103 -8.73 3.42 -3.11
N VAL A 104 -9.28 2.63 -4.03
CA VAL A 104 -9.37 3.01 -5.45
C VAL A 104 -10.69 3.75 -5.69
N GLU A 105 -10.59 4.98 -6.16
CA GLU A 105 -11.73 5.83 -6.46
C GLU A 105 -11.43 6.63 -7.74
N ASP A 106 -12.33 6.59 -8.72
CA ASP A 106 -12.22 7.29 -10.00
C ASP A 106 -10.87 7.06 -10.73
N GLY A 107 -10.37 5.81 -10.70
CA GLY A 107 -9.10 5.43 -11.32
C GLY A 107 -7.86 6.02 -10.63
N ARG A 108 -7.97 6.40 -9.37
CA ARG A 108 -6.89 6.91 -8.52
C ARG A 108 -6.82 6.10 -7.24
N ILE A 109 -5.64 6.01 -6.64
CA ILE A 109 -5.41 5.29 -5.39
C ILE A 109 -5.19 6.31 -4.28
N TRP A 110 -5.99 6.22 -3.22
CA TRP A 110 -5.90 7.08 -2.06
C TRP A 110 -5.52 6.29 -0.82
N ILE A 111 -4.58 6.79 -0.05
CA ILE A 111 -4.26 6.22 1.27
C ILE A 111 -5.07 6.97 2.32
N GLU A 112 -5.81 6.20 3.13
CA GLU A 112 -6.71 6.72 4.17
C GLU A 112 -6.41 6.03 5.50
N THR A 113 -6.53 6.76 6.61
CA THR A 113 -6.43 6.16 7.93
C THR A 113 -7.69 5.36 8.27
N ILE A 114 -7.55 4.14 8.77
CA ILE A 114 -8.66 3.30 9.23
C ILE A 114 -8.79 3.27 10.75
N ARG A 115 -7.80 3.77 11.46
CA ARG A 115 -7.79 4.01 12.90
C ARG A 115 -6.95 5.25 13.20
N GLU A 116 -7.01 5.75 14.43
CA GLU A 116 -6.12 6.82 14.87
C GLU A 116 -4.65 6.39 14.71
N VAL A 117 -3.83 7.30 14.20
CA VAL A 117 -2.38 7.17 14.09
C VAL A 117 -1.75 8.19 15.02
N ALA A 118 -1.01 7.76 16.03
CA ALA A 118 -0.34 8.66 16.95
C ALA A 118 0.88 9.33 16.31
N ALA A 119 1.26 10.50 16.82
CA ALA A 119 2.53 11.12 16.42
C ALA A 119 3.70 10.17 16.67
N GLY A 120 4.56 10.01 15.67
CA GLY A 120 5.70 9.08 15.71
C GLY A 120 5.40 7.67 15.23
N ASP A 121 4.14 7.29 15.04
CA ASP A 121 3.78 5.98 14.50
C ASP A 121 4.04 5.90 13.00
N GLU A 122 4.52 4.73 12.55
CA GLU A 122 4.65 4.43 11.13
C GLU A 122 3.29 4.15 10.52
N MET A 123 3.00 4.79 9.40
CA MET A 123 1.83 4.50 8.58
C MET A 123 2.09 3.27 7.72
N ALA A 124 1.12 2.37 7.69
CA ALA A 124 1.21 1.15 6.90
C ALA A 124 -0.19 0.69 6.47
N TYR A 125 -0.27 0.05 5.29
CA TYR A 125 -1.48 -0.60 4.80
C TYR A 125 -1.21 -2.04 4.40
N ASP A 126 -2.25 -2.87 4.29
CA ASP A 126 -2.09 -4.24 3.81
C ASP A 126 -1.95 -4.21 2.28
N TYR A 127 -0.78 -4.53 1.77
CA TYR A 127 -0.54 -4.60 0.33
C TYR A 127 -1.43 -5.62 -0.37
N ALA A 128 -1.83 -6.68 0.35
CA ALA A 128 -2.66 -7.77 -0.14
C ALA A 128 -2.22 -8.24 -1.54
N TYR A 129 -0.90 -8.37 -1.73
CA TYR A 129 -0.29 -8.62 -3.03
C TYR A 129 -0.79 -9.96 -3.60
N VAL A 130 -1.22 -9.95 -4.85
CA VAL A 130 -1.77 -11.14 -5.52
C VAL A 130 -0.80 -11.56 -6.63
N LEU A 131 -0.48 -12.85 -6.66
CA LEU A 131 0.25 -13.48 -7.76
C LEU A 131 -0.75 -14.20 -8.68
N GLU A 132 -0.45 -14.30 -9.96
CA GLU A 132 -1.20 -15.13 -10.89
C GLU A 132 -1.13 -16.62 -10.49
N GLU A 133 0.02 -17.06 -9.99
CA GLU A 133 0.23 -18.41 -9.47
C GLU A 133 -0.38 -18.60 -8.07
N ARG A 134 -0.53 -19.86 -7.65
CA ARG A 134 -0.97 -20.17 -6.28
C ARG A 134 0.03 -19.66 -5.25
N HIS A 135 -0.45 -19.06 -4.17
CA HIS A 135 0.35 -18.62 -3.02
C HIS A 135 0.85 -19.83 -2.21
N THR A 136 1.79 -20.60 -2.79
CA THR A 136 2.46 -21.74 -2.14
C THR A 136 3.35 -21.29 -0.98
N ALA A 137 3.86 -22.22 -0.18
CA ALA A 137 4.84 -21.91 0.85
C ALA A 137 6.14 -21.32 0.25
N ALA A 138 6.53 -21.75 -0.95
CA ALA A 138 7.68 -21.20 -1.67
C ALA A 138 7.41 -19.76 -2.12
N ALA A 139 6.24 -19.49 -2.72
CA ALA A 139 5.83 -18.14 -3.10
C ALA A 139 5.83 -17.20 -1.88
N ARG A 140 5.25 -17.62 -0.75
CA ARG A 140 5.24 -16.82 0.48
C ARG A 140 6.64 -16.46 1.00
N ARG A 141 7.62 -17.36 0.86
CA ARG A 141 9.01 -17.07 1.25
C ARG A 141 9.68 -16.05 0.33
N ARG A 142 9.28 -15.95 -0.94
CA ARG A 142 9.78 -14.91 -1.88
C ARG A 142 9.25 -13.51 -1.54
N TYR A 143 8.09 -13.43 -0.88
CA TYR A 143 7.42 -12.18 -0.50
C TYR A 143 7.27 -12.08 1.02
N PRO A 144 8.38 -11.96 1.78
CA PRO A 144 8.35 -11.98 3.23
C PRO A 144 7.76 -10.67 3.79
N CYS A 145 7.18 -10.77 4.99
CA CYS A 145 6.72 -9.62 5.75
C CYS A 145 7.55 -9.48 7.05
N SER A 146 7.97 -8.25 7.33
CA SER A 146 8.71 -7.89 8.54
C SER A 146 7.97 -6.82 9.38
N CYS A 147 6.63 -6.77 9.30
CA CYS A 147 5.84 -5.71 9.95
C CYS A 147 5.87 -5.74 11.49
N GLY A 148 6.32 -6.85 12.11
CA GLY A 148 6.42 -6.98 13.57
C GLY A 148 5.08 -7.12 14.30
N ALA A 149 3.94 -7.14 13.59
CA ALA A 149 2.63 -7.32 14.22
C ALA A 149 2.49 -8.71 14.86
N SER A 150 1.79 -8.81 16.00
CA SER A 150 1.51 -10.10 16.65
C SER A 150 0.70 -11.05 15.77
N THR A 151 -0.08 -10.51 14.84
CA THR A 151 -0.90 -11.25 13.86
C THR A 151 -0.23 -11.35 12.49
N CYS A 152 1.10 -11.12 12.40
CA CYS A 152 1.83 -11.14 11.16
C CYS A 152 1.67 -12.48 10.42
N ARG A 153 1.38 -12.40 9.11
CA ARG A 153 1.23 -13.57 8.23
C ARG A 153 2.56 -14.14 7.74
N GLY A 154 3.67 -13.44 8.01
CA GLY A 154 5.01 -13.77 7.48
C GLY A 154 5.17 -13.48 5.98
N THR A 155 4.18 -12.90 5.33
CA THR A 155 4.18 -12.56 3.91
C THR A 155 3.31 -11.35 3.62
N ILE A 156 3.67 -10.57 2.59
CA ILE A 156 2.86 -9.46 2.07
C ILE A 156 1.75 -9.94 1.13
N LEU A 157 1.75 -11.23 0.76
CA LEU A 157 0.73 -11.78 -0.13
C LEU A 157 -0.65 -11.76 0.54
N ALA A 158 -1.68 -11.57 -0.27
CA ALA A 158 -3.07 -11.60 0.15
C ALA A 158 -3.42 -12.89 0.92
N ARG A 159 -4.35 -12.78 1.85
CA ARG A 159 -4.95 -13.95 2.51
C ARG A 159 -5.63 -14.82 1.46
N LYS A 160 -5.54 -16.15 1.61
CA LYS A 160 -6.31 -17.07 0.76
C LYS A 160 -7.79 -16.70 0.89
N ARG A 161 -8.46 -16.44 -0.23
CA ARG A 161 -9.92 -16.47 -0.24
C ARG A 161 -10.35 -17.91 0.09
N ARG A 162 -11.17 -18.07 1.11
CA ARG A 162 -11.80 -19.36 1.45
C ARG A 162 -12.87 -19.69 0.41
#